data_211727e60d65ac6527117c11428dd837
#
_entry.id   211727e60d65ac6527117c11428dd837
#
_cell.length_a   1.000
_cell.length_b   1.000
_cell.length_c   1.000
_cell.angle_alpha   90.00
_cell.angle_beta   90.00
_cell.angle_gamma   90.00
#
_symmetry.space_group_name_H-M   'P 1'
#
loop_
_entity.id
_entity.type
_entity.pdbx_description
1 polymer ?
#
loop_
_entity_poly.entity_id
_entity_poly.type
_entity_poly.pdbx_seq_one_letter_code
_entity_poly.pdbx_strand_id
1 'polypeptide(L)'
;MKFKLLAGAAMAAVFAASGASAQDAGWYGAMDLGYHWPEGLETGSSNNGPGGAGYNWEFSQDDDWAGFARLGYQLNPNWRVELEGGYRPGDISSVRGAPGSAIAGLCTPGVVRTAAAPNCGSPNGDVEAWTIMGNVIYDIAPGAVINPFIGAGVGVNHVKMDVTGQFATTPGPFTAANPAIQNLSIDDDDTALAYQLLAGLAWQATDRLDVDLTYRYLGGSDLDFASTGSASLQPGVFSGDYRDQSVTVG
;
A
#
# COMPACT_ATOMS: atom_id res chain seq x y z
N MET A 1 -20.05 -8.94 10.71
CA MET A 1 -21.14 -9.12 9.74
C MET A 1 -21.86 -7.83 9.29
N LYS A 2 -21.62 -6.67 9.90
CA LYS A 2 -22.31 -5.39 9.52
C LYS A 2 -21.61 -4.62 8.40
N PHE A 3 -20.34 -4.86 8.13
CA PHE A 3 -19.58 -4.18 7.07
C PHE A 3 -19.90 -4.68 5.64
N LYS A 4 -20.26 -5.96 5.50
CA LYS A 4 -20.60 -6.53 4.17
C LYS A 4 -21.90 -5.99 3.56
N LEU A 5 -22.78 -5.38 4.35
CA LEU A 5 -24.02 -4.78 3.89
C LEU A 5 -23.85 -3.31 3.44
N LEU A 6 -22.86 -2.60 3.98
CA LEU A 6 -22.56 -1.22 3.60
C LEU A 6 -21.82 -1.14 2.26
N ALA A 7 -20.95 -2.08 1.95
CA ALA A 7 -20.26 -2.16 0.64
C ALA A 7 -21.25 -2.44 -0.50
N GLY A 8 -22.26 -3.29 -0.27
CA GLY A 8 -23.32 -3.56 -1.26
C GLY A 8 -24.26 -2.39 -1.53
N ALA A 9 -24.52 -1.54 -0.53
CA ALA A 9 -25.37 -0.35 -0.68
C ALA A 9 -24.64 0.82 -1.35
N ALA A 10 -23.33 0.94 -1.16
CA ALA A 10 -22.51 1.96 -1.83
C ALA A 10 -22.38 1.66 -3.33
N MET A 11 -22.22 0.41 -3.74
CA MET A 11 -22.22 0.02 -5.16
C MET A 11 -23.55 0.34 -5.87
N ALA A 12 -24.69 0.15 -5.20
CA ALA A 12 -26.00 0.43 -5.81
C ALA A 12 -26.28 1.94 -6.01
N ALA A 13 -25.65 2.82 -5.25
CA ALA A 13 -25.84 4.27 -5.34
C ALA A 13 -25.06 4.92 -6.50
N VAL A 14 -23.97 4.31 -6.95
CA VAL A 14 -23.10 4.84 -8.02
C VAL A 14 -23.68 4.55 -9.41
N PHE A 15 -24.39 3.45 -9.59
CA PHE A 15 -25.10 3.16 -10.85
C PHE A 15 -26.25 4.15 -11.17
N ALA A 16 -26.68 4.96 -10.19
CA ALA A 16 -27.74 5.96 -10.38
C ALA A 16 -27.23 7.35 -10.80
N ALA A 17 -25.93 7.62 -10.75
CA ALA A 17 -25.36 8.96 -10.99
C ALA A 17 -24.69 9.12 -12.38
N SER A 18 -24.55 8.06 -13.18
CA SER A 18 -23.88 8.12 -14.49
C SER A 18 -24.83 8.62 -15.59
N GLY A 19 -25.03 9.92 -15.64
CA GLY A 19 -25.78 10.62 -16.68
C GLY A 19 -24.89 11.39 -17.66
N ALA A 20 -23.68 10.95 -17.94
CA ALA A 20 -22.81 11.59 -18.94
C ALA A 20 -22.65 10.70 -20.17
N SER A 21 -22.95 11.22 -21.34
CA SER A 21 -22.69 10.58 -22.62
C SER A 21 -21.20 10.57 -22.91
N ALA A 22 -20.65 9.40 -23.25
CA ALA A 22 -19.22 9.13 -23.45
C ALA A 22 -18.57 9.82 -24.69
N GLN A 23 -19.25 10.74 -25.35
CA GLN A 23 -18.72 11.41 -26.56
C GLN A 23 -18.53 12.92 -26.45
N ASP A 24 -19.07 13.56 -25.43
CA ASP A 24 -18.95 15.01 -25.22
C ASP A 24 -18.17 15.31 -23.94
N ALA A 25 -17.45 16.45 -23.90
CA ALA A 25 -16.78 16.93 -22.72
C ALA A 25 -17.74 16.97 -21.52
N GLY A 26 -17.40 16.31 -20.41
CA GLY A 26 -18.30 16.19 -19.28
C GLY A 26 -17.73 15.49 -18.07
N TRP A 27 -18.48 15.57 -16.97
CA TRP A 27 -18.15 14.90 -15.72
C TRP A 27 -18.57 13.43 -15.74
N TYR A 28 -17.74 12.58 -15.13
CA TYR A 28 -18.05 11.19 -14.86
C TYR A 28 -17.55 10.76 -13.49
N GLY A 29 -18.11 9.70 -12.95
CA GLY A 29 -17.64 9.05 -11.74
C GLY A 29 -17.40 7.58 -11.99
N ALA A 30 -16.41 7.00 -11.31
CA ALA A 30 -16.11 5.58 -11.37
C ALA A 30 -15.71 5.03 -10.01
N MET A 31 -15.86 3.73 -9.86
CA MET A 31 -15.37 2.97 -8.71
C MET A 31 -14.68 1.72 -9.20
N ASP A 32 -13.49 1.45 -8.68
CA ASP A 32 -12.70 0.30 -9.04
C ASP A 32 -12.50 -0.61 -7.83
N LEU A 33 -12.52 -1.90 -8.08
CA LEU A 33 -12.18 -2.92 -7.11
C LEU A 33 -11.23 -3.93 -7.75
N GLY A 34 -10.24 -4.36 -7.03
CA GLY A 34 -9.30 -5.34 -7.53
C GLY A 34 -8.32 -5.82 -6.48
N TYR A 35 -7.15 -6.12 -6.93
CA TYR A 35 -6.09 -6.74 -6.16
C TYR A 35 -4.82 -5.90 -6.25
N HIS A 36 -4.11 -5.79 -5.13
CA HIS A 36 -2.82 -5.13 -5.10
C HIS A 36 -1.75 -6.04 -4.48
N TRP A 37 -0.50 -5.75 -4.86
CA TRP A 37 0.68 -6.41 -4.32
C TRP A 37 1.72 -5.33 -4.03
N PRO A 38 1.87 -4.98 -2.73
CA PRO A 38 2.86 -4.02 -2.31
C PRO A 38 4.27 -4.58 -2.50
N GLU A 39 5.19 -3.74 -2.95
CA GLU A 39 6.61 -4.02 -2.86
C GLU A 39 7.03 -3.83 -1.40
N GLY A 40 7.90 -4.69 -0.88
CA GLY A 40 8.33 -4.58 0.52
C GLY A 40 8.88 -3.19 0.85
N LEU A 41 8.50 -2.66 2.00
CA LEU A 41 8.98 -1.37 2.50
C LEU A 41 10.41 -1.54 3.03
N GLU A 42 11.40 -1.16 2.23
CA GLU A 42 12.80 -1.14 2.66
C GLU A 42 13.06 0.10 3.51
N THR A 43 13.45 -0.11 4.78
CA THR A 43 13.65 0.99 5.73
C THR A 43 15.05 1.04 6.31
N GLY A 44 15.46 2.26 6.68
CA GLY A 44 16.61 2.51 7.53
C GLY A 44 16.18 3.07 8.89
N SER A 45 16.84 2.68 9.97
CA SER A 45 16.57 3.21 11.31
C SER A 45 17.37 4.45 11.63
N SER A 46 16.79 5.36 12.43
CA SER A 46 17.50 6.56 12.91
C SER A 46 18.59 6.25 13.94
N ASN A 47 18.49 5.12 14.64
CA ASN A 47 19.44 4.67 15.64
C ASN A 47 20.21 3.44 15.16
N ASN A 48 21.44 3.30 15.63
CA ASN A 48 22.26 2.14 15.34
C ASN A 48 22.11 1.07 16.42
N GLY A 49 22.16 -0.17 15.99
CA GLY A 49 22.20 -1.33 16.87
C GLY A 49 23.59 -1.68 17.36
N PRO A 50 23.74 -2.85 18.00
CA PRO A 50 25.02 -3.36 18.44
C PRO A 50 26.04 -3.44 17.28
N GLY A 51 27.23 -2.91 17.52
CA GLY A 51 28.30 -2.88 16.50
C GLY A 51 28.26 -1.66 15.57
N GLY A 52 27.31 -0.74 15.76
CA GLY A 52 27.24 0.53 15.03
C GLY A 52 26.54 0.46 13.67
N ALA A 53 25.96 -0.69 13.30
CA ALA A 53 25.13 -0.82 12.11
C ALA A 53 23.69 -0.40 12.39
N GLY A 54 22.99 0.15 11.38
CA GLY A 54 21.56 0.47 11.47
C GLY A 54 20.69 -0.78 11.46
N TYR A 55 19.44 -0.62 11.86
CA TYR A 55 18.39 -1.64 11.69
C TYR A 55 17.76 -1.42 10.31
N ASN A 56 18.43 -1.92 9.28
CA ASN A 56 17.92 -1.85 7.92
C ASN A 56 16.98 -3.03 7.70
N TRP A 57 15.69 -2.77 7.79
CA TRP A 57 14.66 -3.81 7.72
C TRP A 57 13.74 -3.62 6.53
N GLU A 58 13.37 -4.74 5.94
CA GLU A 58 12.34 -4.84 4.92
C GLU A 58 11.05 -5.35 5.57
N PHE A 59 10.00 -4.53 5.51
CA PHE A 59 8.65 -4.89 5.95
C PHE A 59 7.89 -5.39 4.73
N SER A 60 7.74 -6.71 4.63
CA SER A 60 6.94 -7.34 3.57
C SER A 60 5.49 -7.43 4.01
N GLN A 61 4.58 -7.19 3.09
CA GLN A 61 3.14 -7.29 3.28
C GLN A 61 2.59 -8.43 2.43
N ASP A 62 1.45 -8.98 2.85
CA ASP A 62 0.68 -9.89 2.01
C ASP A 62 -0.11 -9.08 0.97
N ASP A 63 -0.33 -9.72 -0.18
CA ASP A 63 -1.20 -9.18 -1.22
C ASP A 63 -2.66 -9.19 -0.77
N ASP A 64 -3.41 -8.14 -1.09
CA ASP A 64 -4.82 -8.00 -0.65
C ASP A 64 -5.67 -7.28 -1.71
N TRP A 65 -6.93 -7.00 -1.39
CA TRP A 65 -7.81 -6.22 -2.24
C TRP A 65 -7.46 -4.72 -2.21
N ALA A 66 -7.78 -4.01 -3.29
CA ALA A 66 -7.70 -2.55 -3.33
C ALA A 66 -8.97 -1.96 -3.91
N GLY A 67 -9.35 -0.79 -3.42
CA GLY A 67 -10.52 -0.06 -3.89
C GLY A 67 -10.22 1.40 -4.17
N PHE A 68 -10.84 1.92 -5.25
CA PHE A 68 -10.66 3.32 -5.68
C PHE A 68 -12.00 3.95 -6.02
N ALA A 69 -12.09 5.26 -5.81
CA ALA A 69 -13.19 6.09 -6.27
C ALA A 69 -12.61 7.25 -7.09
N ARG A 70 -13.18 7.48 -8.27
CA ARG A 70 -12.70 8.49 -9.22
C ARG A 70 -13.80 9.47 -9.58
N LEU A 71 -13.46 10.75 -9.64
CA LEU A 71 -14.26 11.80 -10.24
C LEU A 71 -13.44 12.41 -11.38
N GLY A 72 -13.90 12.25 -12.59
CA GLY A 72 -13.20 12.68 -13.78
C GLY A 72 -13.96 13.73 -14.59
N TYR A 73 -13.19 14.43 -15.42
CA TYR A 73 -13.72 15.34 -16.42
C TYR A 73 -13.03 15.09 -17.77
N GLN A 74 -13.83 14.78 -18.78
CA GLN A 74 -13.38 14.62 -20.15
C GLN A 74 -13.17 16.02 -20.78
N LEU A 75 -11.91 16.36 -21.06
CA LEU A 75 -11.55 17.65 -21.65
C LEU A 75 -11.81 17.67 -23.17
N ASN A 76 -11.52 16.57 -23.83
CA ASN A 76 -11.72 16.32 -25.24
C ASN A 76 -11.66 14.80 -25.49
N PRO A 77 -11.92 14.28 -26.70
CA PRO A 77 -11.96 12.83 -26.91
C PRO A 77 -10.72 12.05 -26.45
N ASN A 78 -9.54 12.67 -26.42
CA ASN A 78 -8.29 11.99 -26.06
C ASN A 78 -7.81 12.31 -24.64
N TRP A 79 -8.26 13.37 -23.99
CA TRP A 79 -7.71 13.79 -22.71
C TRP A 79 -8.77 13.89 -21.62
N ARG A 80 -8.49 13.30 -20.49
CA ARG A 80 -9.30 13.42 -19.27
C ARG A 80 -8.42 13.68 -18.05
N VAL A 81 -9.01 14.33 -17.07
CA VAL A 81 -8.41 14.57 -15.76
C VAL A 81 -9.26 13.92 -14.69
N GLU A 82 -8.63 13.34 -13.68
CA GLU A 82 -9.35 12.66 -12.60
C GLU A 82 -8.80 13.09 -11.24
N LEU A 83 -9.68 13.16 -10.27
CA LEU A 83 -9.36 13.10 -8.86
C LEU A 83 -9.71 11.69 -8.39
N GLU A 84 -8.73 11.00 -7.82
CA GLU A 84 -8.86 9.61 -7.35
C GLU A 84 -8.56 9.54 -5.86
N GLY A 85 -9.44 8.86 -5.10
CA GLY A 85 -9.18 8.38 -3.75
C GLY A 85 -8.96 6.87 -3.78
N GLY A 86 -7.93 6.37 -3.14
CA GLY A 86 -7.58 4.95 -3.10
C GLY A 86 -7.39 4.43 -1.69
N TYR A 87 -7.68 3.15 -1.48
CA TYR A 87 -7.45 2.43 -0.23
C TYR A 87 -6.84 1.06 -0.51
N ARG A 88 -5.75 0.74 0.18
CA ARG A 88 -4.96 -0.48 0.05
C ARG A 88 -4.60 -1.00 1.44
N PRO A 89 -5.32 -1.98 1.99
CA PRO A 89 -4.94 -2.67 3.23
C PRO A 89 -3.94 -3.78 2.94
N GLY A 90 -3.16 -4.18 3.94
CA GLY A 90 -2.28 -5.35 3.84
C GLY A 90 -1.76 -5.79 5.20
N ASP A 91 -1.79 -7.09 5.47
CA ASP A 91 -1.20 -7.66 6.68
C ASP A 91 0.33 -7.79 6.53
N ILE A 92 1.07 -7.64 7.61
CA ILE A 92 2.52 -7.86 7.62
C ILE A 92 2.85 -9.36 7.53
N SER A 93 3.48 -9.77 6.46
CA SER A 93 3.90 -11.16 6.24
C SER A 93 5.25 -11.48 6.86
N SER A 94 6.20 -10.54 6.82
CA SER A 94 7.51 -10.71 7.45
C SER A 94 8.23 -9.38 7.64
N VAL A 95 9.13 -9.33 8.63
CA VAL A 95 10.10 -8.24 8.78
C VAL A 95 11.50 -8.83 8.85
N ARG A 96 12.33 -8.53 7.85
CA ARG A 96 13.67 -9.12 7.69
C ARG A 96 14.74 -8.04 7.60
N GLY A 97 15.86 -8.29 8.26
CA GLY A 97 17.04 -7.45 8.14
C GLY A 97 17.72 -7.63 6.78
N ALA A 98 18.00 -6.52 6.10
CA ALA A 98 18.81 -6.49 4.90
C ALA A 98 20.26 -6.92 5.21
N PRO A 99 21.07 -7.30 4.21
CA PRO A 99 22.47 -7.60 4.40
C PRO A 99 23.23 -6.45 5.08
N GLY A 100 23.88 -6.72 6.19
CA GLY A 100 24.58 -5.70 6.99
C GLY A 100 23.75 -5.00 8.07
N SER A 101 22.47 -5.34 8.21
CA SER A 101 21.65 -4.90 9.34
C SER A 101 22.20 -5.40 10.67
N ALA A 102 22.04 -4.59 11.72
CA ALA A 102 22.44 -4.96 13.08
C ALA A 102 21.73 -6.19 13.62
N ILE A 103 20.48 -6.40 13.20
CA ILE A 103 19.57 -7.47 13.66
C ILE A 103 18.85 -8.08 12.45
N ALA A 104 18.56 -9.37 12.54
CA ALA A 104 17.98 -10.15 11.43
C ALA A 104 16.47 -9.89 11.16
N GLY A 105 15.82 -8.99 11.91
CA GLY A 105 14.40 -8.63 11.75
C GLY A 105 13.55 -8.94 12.97
N LEU A 106 12.24 -8.79 12.82
CA LEU A 106 11.23 -9.05 13.86
C LEU A 106 10.66 -10.46 13.76
N CYS A 107 10.27 -11.00 14.90
CA CYS A 107 9.60 -12.29 15.03
C CYS A 107 8.24 -12.13 15.70
N THR A 108 7.38 -13.12 15.51
CA THR A 108 6.13 -13.25 16.29
C THR A 108 6.44 -13.22 17.79
N PRO A 109 5.72 -12.46 18.61
CA PRO A 109 5.90 -12.46 20.05
C PRO A 109 5.75 -13.86 20.66
N GLY A 110 6.69 -14.24 21.53
CA GLY A 110 6.68 -15.54 22.21
C GLY A 110 7.18 -16.72 21.38
N VAL A 111 7.56 -16.53 20.13
CA VAL A 111 8.15 -17.60 19.31
C VAL A 111 9.64 -17.76 19.60
N VAL A 112 10.07 -19.01 19.72
CA VAL A 112 11.46 -19.36 19.93
C VAL A 112 12.15 -19.65 18.60
N ARG A 113 13.15 -18.85 18.24
CA ARG A 113 14.02 -19.17 17.12
C ARG A 113 14.98 -20.31 17.51
N THR A 114 14.98 -21.37 16.73
CA THR A 114 15.88 -22.53 16.92
C THR A 114 16.67 -22.79 15.64
N ALA A 115 17.72 -23.61 15.72
CA ALA A 115 18.45 -24.06 14.54
C ALA A 115 17.58 -24.88 13.58
N ALA A 116 16.57 -25.57 14.08
CA ALA A 116 15.61 -26.33 13.29
C ALA A 116 14.46 -25.47 12.73
N ALA A 117 14.23 -24.27 13.33
CA ALA A 117 13.24 -23.30 12.90
C ALA A 117 13.90 -21.91 12.83
N PRO A 118 14.68 -21.63 11.77
CA PRO A 118 15.39 -20.36 11.61
C PRO A 118 14.42 -19.21 11.27
N ASN A 119 13.26 -19.52 10.73
CA ASN A 119 12.20 -18.56 10.52
C ASN A 119 11.39 -18.41 11.81
N CYS A 120 11.31 -17.20 12.31
CA CYS A 120 10.68 -16.93 13.60
C CYS A 120 9.19 -16.50 13.49
N GLY A 121 8.56 -16.77 12.37
CA GLY A 121 7.17 -16.38 12.11
C GLY A 121 7.03 -14.90 11.77
N SER A 122 5.82 -14.52 11.34
CA SER A 122 5.48 -13.14 11.05
C SER A 122 5.26 -12.36 12.34
N PRO A 123 5.70 -11.10 12.45
CA PRO A 123 5.20 -10.20 13.48
C PRO A 123 3.70 -9.97 13.30
N ASN A 124 3.00 -9.55 14.35
CA ASN A 124 1.60 -9.18 14.24
C ASN A 124 1.50 -7.74 13.75
N GLY A 125 0.62 -7.47 12.80
CA GLY A 125 0.35 -6.11 12.37
C GLY A 125 -0.09 -5.99 10.92
N ASP A 126 -0.45 -4.77 10.58
CA ASP A 126 -0.98 -4.36 9.28
C ASP A 126 -0.39 -3.03 8.83
N VAL A 127 -0.47 -2.80 7.53
CA VAL A 127 -0.17 -1.52 6.89
C VAL A 127 -1.34 -1.13 6.03
N GLU A 128 -1.87 0.06 6.25
CA GLU A 128 -2.96 0.62 5.48
C GLU A 128 -2.47 1.84 4.69
N ALA A 129 -2.69 1.88 3.39
CA ALA A 129 -2.35 3.02 2.56
C ALA A 129 -3.61 3.70 1.98
N TRP A 130 -3.71 5.01 2.19
CA TRP A 130 -4.75 5.88 1.64
C TRP A 130 -4.11 6.88 0.69
N THR A 131 -4.66 7.00 -0.51
CA THR A 131 -4.14 7.93 -1.51
C THR A 131 -5.19 8.93 -1.95
N ILE A 132 -4.74 10.17 -2.23
CA ILE A 132 -5.50 11.17 -2.98
C ILE A 132 -4.61 11.62 -4.13
N MET A 133 -5.05 11.34 -5.37
CA MET A 133 -4.25 11.55 -6.59
C MET A 133 -4.99 12.41 -7.59
N GLY A 134 -4.27 13.34 -8.22
CA GLY A 134 -4.71 14.04 -9.41
C GLY A 134 -4.07 13.40 -10.64
N ASN A 135 -4.86 12.87 -11.55
CA ASN A 135 -4.42 12.11 -12.73
C ASN A 135 -4.69 12.88 -14.01
N VAL A 136 -3.81 12.71 -14.98
CA VAL A 136 -4.01 13.07 -16.39
C VAL A 136 -3.93 11.78 -17.19
N ILE A 137 -4.96 11.53 -18.01
CA ILE A 137 -5.12 10.30 -18.77
C ILE A 137 -5.24 10.63 -20.25
N TYR A 138 -4.59 9.82 -21.08
CA TYR A 138 -4.65 9.89 -22.53
C TYR A 138 -5.32 8.65 -23.09
N ASP A 139 -6.46 8.84 -23.73
CA ASP A 139 -7.22 7.83 -24.45
C ASP A 139 -6.67 7.68 -25.87
N ILE A 140 -6.18 6.47 -26.20
CA ILE A 140 -5.43 6.22 -27.43
C ILE A 140 -6.35 6.05 -28.65
N ALA A 141 -7.51 5.40 -28.43
CA ALA A 141 -8.46 5.10 -29.49
C ALA A 141 -9.89 5.52 -29.09
N PRO A 142 -10.15 6.83 -28.88
CA PRO A 142 -11.46 7.31 -28.44
C PRO A 142 -12.54 6.95 -29.49
N GLY A 143 -13.70 6.50 -29.00
CA GLY A 143 -14.80 6.03 -29.85
C GLY A 143 -14.67 4.59 -30.36
N ALA A 144 -13.57 3.90 -30.05
CA ALA A 144 -13.49 2.44 -30.26
C ALA A 144 -14.24 1.70 -29.14
N VAL A 145 -14.79 0.53 -29.45
CA VAL A 145 -15.47 -0.35 -28.46
C VAL A 145 -14.52 -0.73 -27.32
N ILE A 146 -13.24 -0.87 -27.62
CA ILE A 146 -12.18 -1.04 -26.63
C ILE A 146 -11.19 0.10 -26.83
N ASN A 147 -11.05 0.95 -25.84
CA ASN A 147 -10.17 2.11 -25.84
C ASN A 147 -9.00 1.88 -24.87
N PRO A 148 -7.78 1.63 -25.38
CA PRO A 148 -6.59 1.63 -24.53
C PRO A 148 -6.29 3.04 -24.01
N PHE A 149 -5.82 3.12 -22.78
CA PHE A 149 -5.41 4.39 -22.18
C PHE A 149 -4.13 4.27 -21.37
N ILE A 150 -3.44 5.38 -21.23
CA ILE A 150 -2.31 5.54 -20.32
C ILE A 150 -2.48 6.82 -19.51
N GLY A 151 -1.89 6.88 -18.35
CA GLY A 151 -1.99 8.05 -17.50
C GLY A 151 -0.85 8.16 -16.50
N ALA A 152 -0.76 9.35 -15.94
CA ALA A 152 0.14 9.63 -14.83
C ALA A 152 -0.55 10.56 -13.83
N GLY A 153 -0.20 10.42 -12.57
CA GLY A 153 -0.77 11.21 -11.49
C GLY A 153 0.26 11.60 -10.44
N VAL A 154 -0.08 12.65 -9.72
CA VAL A 154 0.65 13.09 -8.52
C VAL A 154 -0.34 13.38 -7.41
N GLY A 155 0.10 13.19 -6.18
CA GLY A 155 -0.75 13.38 -5.02
C GLY A 155 -0.04 13.10 -3.71
N VAL A 156 -0.79 12.57 -2.76
CA VAL A 156 -0.28 12.19 -1.45
C VAL A 156 -0.66 10.74 -1.14
N ASN A 157 0.24 10.06 -0.44
CA ASN A 157 0.02 8.76 0.15
C ASN A 157 0.13 8.90 1.67
N HIS A 158 -0.91 8.56 2.39
CA HIS A 158 -0.96 8.47 3.84
C HIS A 158 -0.92 7.00 4.22
N VAL A 159 0.12 6.60 4.93
CA VAL A 159 0.35 5.21 5.32
C VAL A 159 0.34 5.11 6.83
N LYS A 160 -0.50 4.22 7.34
CA LYS A 160 -0.53 3.82 8.74
C LYS A 160 0.12 2.45 8.89
N MET A 161 1.02 2.32 9.86
CA MET A 161 1.70 1.07 10.18
C MET A 161 1.45 0.71 11.65
N ASP A 162 0.82 -0.45 11.88
CA ASP A 162 0.68 -1.06 13.20
C ASP A 162 1.41 -2.41 13.19
N VAL A 163 2.56 -2.49 13.85
CA VAL A 163 3.41 -3.69 13.85
C VAL A 163 3.92 -3.96 15.25
N THR A 164 3.73 -5.17 15.74
CA THR A 164 4.28 -5.63 17.01
C THR A 164 5.08 -6.91 16.84
N GLY A 165 6.28 -6.95 17.43
CA GLY A 165 7.14 -8.11 17.32
C GLY A 165 8.25 -8.15 18.35
N GLN A 166 9.08 -9.18 18.25
CA GLN A 166 10.25 -9.38 19.10
C GLN A 166 11.51 -9.55 18.25
N PHE A 167 12.60 -9.01 18.72
CA PHE A 167 13.93 -9.25 18.15
C PHE A 167 14.95 -9.52 19.26
N ALA A 168 16.10 -10.07 18.91
CA ALA A 168 17.18 -10.29 19.85
C ALA A 168 18.45 -9.58 19.40
N THR A 169 19.17 -8.99 20.36
CA THR A 169 20.45 -8.33 20.12
C THR A 169 21.61 -9.32 19.98
N THR A 170 21.39 -10.60 20.27
CA THR A 170 22.36 -11.68 20.07
C THR A 170 21.66 -12.89 19.44
N PRO A 171 22.35 -13.67 18.58
CA PRO A 171 21.81 -14.92 18.07
C PRO A 171 21.43 -15.87 19.21
N GLY A 172 20.26 -16.48 19.14
CA GLY A 172 19.82 -17.45 20.14
C GLY A 172 18.30 -17.62 20.19
N PRO A 173 17.79 -18.56 20.98
CA PRO A 173 16.37 -18.77 21.09
C PRO A 173 15.70 -17.56 21.75
N PHE A 174 14.55 -17.16 21.21
CA PHE A 174 13.65 -16.19 21.82
C PHE A 174 12.91 -16.87 22.99
N THR A 175 13.49 -16.83 24.18
CA THR A 175 12.85 -17.35 25.40
C THR A 175 12.68 -16.20 26.40
N ALA A 176 11.65 -16.27 27.22
CA ALA A 176 11.43 -15.28 28.28
C ALA A 176 12.62 -15.11 29.24
N ALA A 177 13.52 -16.09 29.29
CA ALA A 177 14.74 -16.07 30.11
C ALA A 177 15.95 -15.42 29.39
N ASN A 178 15.83 -15.09 28.09
CA ASN A 178 16.92 -14.45 27.36
C ASN A 178 16.84 -12.92 27.53
N PRO A 179 17.79 -12.28 28.27
CA PRO A 179 17.75 -10.83 28.50
C PRO A 179 18.03 -10.00 27.23
N ALA A 180 18.48 -10.64 26.15
CA ALA A 180 18.69 -9.98 24.88
C ALA A 180 17.40 -9.82 24.05
N ILE A 181 16.27 -10.39 24.49
CA ILE A 181 14.99 -10.25 23.83
C ILE A 181 14.46 -8.84 24.07
N GLN A 182 14.05 -8.24 22.99
CA GLN A 182 13.50 -6.89 22.92
C GLN A 182 12.10 -6.94 22.27
N ASN A 183 11.16 -6.21 22.80
CA ASN A 183 9.88 -5.97 22.13
C ASN A 183 9.97 -4.70 21.31
N LEU A 184 9.36 -4.70 20.15
CA LEU A 184 9.17 -3.53 19.31
C LEU A 184 7.69 -3.37 18.98
N SER A 185 7.23 -2.14 19.02
CA SER A 185 5.93 -1.74 18.50
C SER A 185 6.13 -0.51 17.62
N ILE A 186 5.48 -0.51 16.46
CA ILE A 186 5.25 0.63 15.61
C ILE A 186 3.73 0.81 15.60
N ASP A 187 3.22 1.95 15.99
CA ASP A 187 1.83 2.38 15.84
C ASP A 187 1.93 3.87 15.50
N ASP A 188 2.11 4.11 14.20
CA ASP A 188 2.39 5.44 13.68
C ASP A 188 1.85 5.58 12.26
N ASP A 189 1.66 6.80 11.81
CA ASP A 189 1.21 7.15 10.47
C ASP A 189 1.99 8.33 9.92
N ASP A 190 2.24 8.32 8.62
CA ASP A 190 2.89 9.44 7.94
C ASP A 190 2.29 9.68 6.56
N THR A 191 2.52 10.87 6.02
CA THR A 191 1.99 11.31 4.72
C THR A 191 3.10 11.86 3.85
N ALA A 192 3.33 11.22 2.72
CA ALA A 192 4.35 11.60 1.76
C ALA A 192 3.76 12.00 0.39
N LEU A 193 4.55 12.71 -0.40
CA LEU A 193 4.24 12.95 -1.80
C LEU A 193 4.30 11.63 -2.57
N ALA A 194 3.33 11.44 -3.47
CA ALA A 194 3.22 10.25 -4.28
C ALA A 194 3.03 10.58 -5.76
N TYR A 195 3.46 9.65 -6.58
CA TYR A 195 3.17 9.62 -8.01
C TYR A 195 2.59 8.26 -8.38
N GLN A 196 1.80 8.24 -9.44
CA GLN A 196 1.34 6.97 -10.02
C GLN A 196 1.40 6.97 -11.54
N LEU A 197 1.56 5.77 -12.08
CA LEU A 197 1.44 5.49 -13.51
C LEU A 197 0.25 4.57 -13.73
N LEU A 198 -0.51 4.84 -14.78
CA LEU A 198 -1.73 4.15 -15.12
C LEU A 198 -1.65 3.60 -16.54
N ALA A 199 -2.15 2.39 -16.74
CA ALA A 199 -2.37 1.83 -18.06
C ALA A 199 -3.60 0.91 -18.01
N GLY A 200 -4.44 0.97 -19.04
CA GLY A 200 -5.65 0.16 -19.02
C GLY A 200 -6.38 0.07 -20.34
N LEU A 201 -7.50 -0.63 -20.27
CA LEU A 201 -8.44 -0.83 -21.37
C LEU A 201 -9.83 -0.46 -20.88
N ALA A 202 -10.48 0.50 -21.52
CA ALA A 202 -11.88 0.83 -21.28
C ALA A 202 -12.74 0.15 -22.36
N TRP A 203 -13.73 -0.62 -21.94
CA TRP A 203 -14.72 -1.25 -22.81
C TRP A 203 -16.05 -0.52 -22.68
N GLN A 204 -16.51 0.05 -23.78
CA GLN A 204 -17.81 0.68 -23.85
C GLN A 204 -18.92 -0.40 -23.82
N ALA A 205 -19.46 -0.65 -22.62
CA ALA A 205 -20.52 -1.62 -22.43
C ALA A 205 -21.90 -1.11 -22.90
N THR A 206 -22.15 0.19 -22.75
CA THR A 206 -23.33 0.91 -23.26
C THR A 206 -22.94 2.34 -23.61
N ASP A 207 -23.89 3.12 -24.17
CA ASP A 207 -23.68 4.56 -24.46
C ASP A 207 -23.36 5.40 -23.22
N ARG A 208 -23.52 4.86 -22.00
CA ARG A 208 -23.36 5.57 -20.72
C ARG A 208 -22.53 4.85 -19.68
N LEU A 209 -22.07 3.66 -19.98
CA LEU A 209 -21.32 2.82 -19.06
C LEU A 209 -20.11 2.23 -19.77
N ASP A 210 -18.96 2.55 -19.25
CA ASP A 210 -17.71 1.92 -19.60
C ASP A 210 -17.29 0.99 -18.45
N VAL A 211 -16.66 -0.12 -18.79
CA VAL A 211 -16.00 -1.01 -17.85
C VAL A 211 -14.52 -0.97 -18.15
N ASP A 212 -13.69 -0.61 -17.16
CA ASP A 212 -12.27 -0.55 -17.36
C ASP A 212 -11.49 -1.60 -16.57
N LEU A 213 -10.42 -2.08 -17.18
CA LEU A 213 -9.36 -2.86 -16.54
C LEU A 213 -8.15 -1.96 -16.43
N THR A 214 -7.73 -1.64 -15.20
CA THR A 214 -6.66 -0.68 -14.94
C THR A 214 -5.54 -1.31 -14.13
N TYR A 215 -4.32 -1.22 -14.65
CA TYR A 215 -3.08 -1.42 -13.90
C TYR A 215 -2.60 -0.08 -13.36
N ARG A 216 -2.18 -0.07 -12.08
CA ARG A 216 -1.58 1.09 -11.41
C ARG A 216 -0.25 0.72 -10.79
N TYR A 217 0.73 1.58 -10.95
CA TYR A 217 1.97 1.58 -10.19
C TYR A 217 2.02 2.85 -9.34
N LEU A 218 2.15 2.70 -8.03
CA LEU A 218 2.29 3.78 -7.05
C LEU A 218 3.72 3.79 -6.52
N GLY A 219 4.31 4.97 -6.42
CA GLY A 219 5.57 5.23 -5.72
C GLY A 219 5.54 6.59 -5.05
N GLY A 220 6.46 6.86 -4.16
CA GLY A 220 6.45 8.12 -3.40
C GLY A 220 7.79 8.48 -2.79
N SER A 221 7.75 9.51 -1.95
CA SER A 221 8.87 9.91 -1.08
C SER A 221 8.88 9.04 0.17
N ASP A 222 9.98 9.10 0.93
CA ASP A 222 10.12 8.39 2.19
C ASP A 222 9.02 8.79 3.19
N LEU A 223 8.61 7.81 3.96
CA LEU A 223 7.70 7.88 5.09
C LEU A 223 8.50 7.56 6.36
N ASP A 224 8.16 8.21 7.46
CA ASP A 224 8.84 8.09 8.74
C ASP A 224 7.91 7.46 9.78
N PHE A 225 8.32 6.31 10.34
CA PHE A 225 7.54 5.59 11.34
C PHE A 225 8.31 5.46 12.65
N ALA A 226 7.81 6.10 13.69
CA ALA A 226 8.40 6.03 15.03
C ALA A 226 8.13 4.66 15.67
N SER A 227 9.18 4.06 16.21
CA SER A 227 9.07 2.81 16.96
C SER A 227 9.28 3.00 18.45
N THR A 228 8.59 2.18 19.22
CA THR A 228 8.74 2.08 20.68
C THR A 228 9.10 0.65 21.07
N GLY A 229 9.76 0.48 22.20
CA GLY A 229 10.13 -0.86 22.64
C GLY A 229 10.62 -0.92 24.08
N SER A 230 10.83 -2.14 24.59
CA SER A 230 11.24 -2.38 25.98
C SER A 230 12.74 -2.18 26.23
N ALA A 231 13.51 -1.81 25.23
CA ALA A 231 14.96 -1.88 25.26
C ALA A 231 15.70 -0.56 25.37
N SER A 232 16.92 -0.67 25.87
CA SER A 232 17.95 0.37 25.80
C SER A 232 18.51 0.60 24.38
N LEU A 233 18.21 -0.28 23.42
CA LEU A 233 18.69 -0.26 22.04
C LEU A 233 17.49 -0.25 21.09
N GLN A 234 16.78 0.87 21.05
CA GLN A 234 15.62 1.04 20.17
C GLN A 234 16.06 1.51 18.79
N PRO A 235 15.45 0.98 17.71
CA PRO A 235 15.72 1.43 16.35
C PRO A 235 15.40 2.91 16.12
N GLY A 236 14.42 3.47 16.84
CA GLY A 236 13.98 4.86 16.69
C GLY A 236 12.96 5.00 15.57
N VAL A 237 13.22 5.88 14.63
CA VAL A 237 12.37 6.10 13.46
C VAL A 237 12.85 5.23 12.30
N PHE A 238 11.94 4.54 11.66
CA PHE A 238 12.18 3.84 10.39
C PHE A 238 11.74 4.72 9.24
N SER A 239 12.66 4.98 8.30
CA SER A 239 12.37 5.78 7.10
C SER A 239 12.49 4.91 5.86
N GLY A 240 11.49 5.00 4.96
CA GLY A 240 11.49 4.27 3.69
C GLY A 240 10.31 4.63 2.80
N ASP A 241 10.39 4.26 1.51
CA ASP A 241 9.37 4.59 0.54
C ASP A 241 8.37 3.44 0.34
N TYR A 242 7.08 3.78 0.26
CA TYR A 242 6.01 2.84 -0.04
C TYR A 242 5.79 2.74 -1.55
N ARG A 243 5.84 1.52 -2.08
CA ARG A 243 5.56 1.21 -3.48
C ARG A 243 4.52 0.11 -3.58
N ASP A 244 3.64 0.24 -4.56
CA ASP A 244 2.52 -0.68 -4.73
C ASP A 244 2.15 -0.83 -6.20
N GLN A 245 1.70 -2.02 -6.54
CA GLN A 245 1.13 -2.31 -7.83
C GLN A 245 -0.28 -2.84 -7.66
N SER A 246 -1.19 -2.49 -8.56
CA SER A 246 -2.55 -3.02 -8.50
C SER A 246 -3.16 -3.24 -9.88
N VAL A 247 -4.10 -4.19 -9.94
CA VAL A 247 -4.99 -4.42 -11.08
C VAL A 247 -6.42 -4.39 -10.60
N THR A 248 -7.23 -3.55 -11.24
CA THR A 248 -8.61 -3.32 -10.84
C THR A 248 -9.55 -3.34 -12.03
N VAL A 249 -10.81 -3.64 -11.75
CA VAL A 249 -11.93 -3.49 -12.68
C VAL A 249 -12.84 -2.39 -12.11
N GLY A 250 -13.24 -1.47 -12.95
CA GLY A 250 -14.09 -0.33 -12.61
C GLY A 250 -15.25 -0.12 -13.57
#